data_4bb2d353bc29e777ae55a34b8424973b
#
_entry.id   4bb2d353bc29e777ae55a34b8424973b
#
_cell.length_a   1.000
_cell.length_b   1.000
_cell.length_c   1.000
_cell.angle_alpha   90.00
_cell.angle_beta   90.00
_cell.angle_gamma   90.00
#
_symmetry.space_group_name_H-M   'P 1'
#
loop_
_entity.id
_entity.type
_entity.pdbx_description
1 polymer ?
#
loop_
_entity_poly.entity_id
_entity_poly.type
_entity_poly.pdbx_seq_one_letter_code
_entity_poly.pdbx_strand_id
1 'polypeptide(L)'
;MKRTLAVISLAFLSLKGFAQEFYLGADISWKTELESKGRKLYNWKGEERECTALMKEMGMNAIRLRVWVDPSEHENWCNKEDLLTKAKRAKELGMEVMVDFHYSDWWADPGKQNIPKAWEKLSFKKMTVALATHTNEVLTLLKDNGITPKWVQVGNETSNGLLWPLGKLDQNPKQYAGFFAAGYDAVKAVFPDAKVIVHLDNGFDSSLYNRNLEALKDNGAKWDIIGMSLYPYWAMKSGKESNAIMTIYDCMKNIRKVSEKYGTDVMIVETGYEVDEQKPWVMEQGREQYAELIRRMKNDTKGHCKGVFYWEPECRPSQYNLGAFSEEGKPTAIMRALLDEQIREGRMDLAKLYDRKLVKLQTTEGDIVVELYNETPKHRDNFLRLAKTGSLDSTLFHRVIKDFMIQGGDPDSKTASYTSKDNPTPLGSSVVPGENGEEHIDAEILYPQFFHKRGALCAARDGDDQNPQFKSSTSQFYITWGKWPVQKGKSPYKECLEYYEGYQQCGTPWLDGGYTVFGQVVSGLDVVDKIQQSETDGLSRPLIDVRILKFEVLN
;
A
#
# COMPACT_ATOMS: atom_id res chain seq x y z
N MET A 1 -18.61 8.60 69.38
CA MET A 1 -17.93 7.74 68.42
C MET A 1 -18.35 8.14 67.00
N LYS A 2 -17.55 8.99 66.35
CA LYS A 2 -17.77 9.42 64.96
C LYS A 2 -16.88 8.56 64.09
N ARG A 3 -17.47 7.75 63.17
CA ARG A 3 -16.73 6.98 62.15
C ARG A 3 -16.55 7.86 60.91
N THR A 4 -15.31 8.18 60.61
CA THR A 4 -14.90 8.86 59.39
C THR A 4 -14.75 7.82 58.28
N LEU A 5 -15.58 7.88 57.23
CA LEU A 5 -15.39 7.12 56.00
C LEU A 5 -14.32 7.83 55.14
N ALA A 6 -13.22 7.16 54.89
CA ALA A 6 -12.24 7.58 53.90
C ALA A 6 -12.70 7.09 52.53
N VAL A 7 -13.01 8.02 51.63
CA VAL A 7 -13.26 7.72 50.20
C VAL A 7 -11.92 7.67 49.51
N ILE A 8 -11.52 6.47 49.10
CA ILE A 8 -10.34 6.27 48.24
C ILE A 8 -10.80 6.48 46.80
N SER A 9 -10.47 7.65 46.23
CA SER A 9 -10.61 7.90 44.80
C SER A 9 -9.48 7.16 44.06
N LEU A 10 -9.81 6.03 43.39
CA LEU A 10 -8.93 5.44 42.42
C LEU A 10 -8.94 6.33 41.14
N ALA A 11 -7.88 7.08 40.95
CA ALA A 11 -7.60 7.72 39.68
C ALA A 11 -7.20 6.64 38.67
N PHE A 12 -8.12 6.29 37.74
CA PHE A 12 -7.76 5.56 36.52
C PHE A 12 -6.91 6.49 35.64
N LEU A 13 -5.60 6.40 35.79
CA LEU A 13 -4.68 6.85 34.74
C LEU A 13 -4.92 5.96 33.50
N SER A 14 -5.71 6.45 32.58
CA SER A 14 -5.74 5.90 31.23
C SER A 14 -4.34 6.08 30.64
N LEU A 15 -3.53 5.03 30.66
CA LEU A 15 -2.39 4.90 29.77
C LEU A 15 -2.94 4.89 28.34
N LYS A 16 -3.16 6.07 27.76
CA LYS A 16 -3.13 6.21 26.30
C LYS A 16 -1.70 5.87 25.92
N GLY A 17 -1.45 4.63 25.54
CA GLY A 17 -0.26 4.28 24.79
C GLY A 17 -0.23 5.26 23.62
N PHE A 18 0.81 6.09 23.53
CA PHE A 18 1.06 6.89 22.34
C PHE A 18 1.19 5.89 21.20
N ALA A 19 0.15 5.77 20.38
CA ALA A 19 0.27 5.03 19.13
C ALA A 19 1.47 5.64 18.41
N GLN A 20 2.47 4.83 18.11
CA GLN A 20 3.68 5.30 17.47
C GLN A 20 3.29 5.91 16.12
N GLU A 21 3.66 7.19 15.92
CA GLU A 21 3.30 7.94 14.72
C GLU A 21 3.91 7.29 13.49
N PHE A 22 3.08 6.89 12.53
CA PHE A 22 3.49 6.30 11.26
C PHE A 22 3.11 7.21 10.10
N TYR A 23 4.06 7.47 9.21
CA TYR A 23 3.88 8.42 8.12
C TYR A 23 3.57 7.69 6.81
N LEU A 24 2.47 8.09 6.18
CA LEU A 24 2.17 7.76 4.79
C LEU A 24 2.40 9.02 3.97
N GLY A 25 3.30 8.95 3.01
CA GLY A 25 3.68 10.12 2.23
C GLY A 25 3.85 9.83 0.75
N ALA A 26 4.08 10.89 0.00
CA ALA A 26 4.47 10.83 -1.40
C ALA A 26 5.62 11.79 -1.69
N ASP A 27 6.54 11.39 -2.57
CA ASP A 27 7.35 12.32 -3.32
C ASP A 27 6.52 12.85 -4.49
N ILE A 28 6.31 14.14 -4.55
CA ILE A 28 5.54 14.81 -5.61
C ILE A 28 6.37 15.93 -6.23
N SER A 29 7.65 15.67 -6.41
CA SER A 29 8.59 16.67 -6.89
C SER A 29 8.31 17.12 -8.32
N TRP A 30 7.69 16.28 -9.16
CA TRP A 30 7.28 16.63 -10.52
C TRP A 30 6.01 17.48 -10.62
N LYS A 31 5.26 17.64 -9.53
CA LYS A 31 3.92 18.25 -9.60
C LYS A 31 3.86 19.61 -10.29
N THR A 32 4.79 20.53 -9.99
CA THR A 32 4.80 21.89 -10.57
C THR A 32 5.09 21.89 -12.06
N GLU A 33 6.04 21.04 -12.49
CA GLU A 33 6.31 20.80 -13.90
C GLU A 33 5.10 20.18 -14.63
N LEU A 34 4.48 19.16 -14.04
CA LEU A 34 3.30 18.51 -14.60
C LEU A 34 2.10 19.46 -14.69
N GLU A 35 1.86 20.27 -13.64
CA GLU A 35 0.84 21.32 -13.63
C GLU A 35 1.07 22.34 -14.77
N SER A 36 2.31 22.79 -14.96
CA SER A 36 2.66 23.74 -16.04
C SER A 36 2.39 23.16 -17.44
N LYS A 37 2.50 21.83 -17.56
CA LYS A 37 2.21 21.06 -18.79
C LYS A 37 0.74 20.59 -18.87
N GLY A 38 -0.15 21.14 -18.03
CA GLY A 38 -1.58 20.87 -18.07
C GLY A 38 -2.02 19.52 -17.49
N ARG A 39 -1.18 18.86 -16.66
CA ARG A 39 -1.57 17.66 -15.93
C ARG A 39 -2.68 18.02 -14.94
N LYS A 40 -3.82 17.32 -15.03
CA LYS A 40 -4.92 17.38 -14.07
C LYS A 40 -4.99 16.07 -13.32
N LEU A 41 -5.34 16.14 -12.04
CA LEU A 41 -5.57 14.99 -11.19
C LEU A 41 -6.98 15.01 -10.64
N TYR A 42 -7.54 13.85 -10.42
CA TYR A 42 -8.92 13.67 -9.96
C TYR A 42 -8.95 12.76 -8.73
N ASN A 43 -9.90 13.00 -7.85
CA ASN A 43 -10.20 12.07 -6.77
C ASN A 43 -11.06 10.89 -7.27
N TRP A 44 -11.41 9.94 -6.39
CA TRP A 44 -12.24 8.78 -6.76
C TRP A 44 -13.65 9.14 -7.25
N LYS A 45 -14.13 10.35 -6.96
CA LYS A 45 -15.44 10.86 -7.44
C LYS A 45 -15.34 11.56 -8.80
N GLY A 46 -14.15 11.63 -9.38
CA GLY A 46 -13.91 12.33 -10.64
C GLY A 46 -13.83 13.85 -10.51
N GLU A 47 -13.69 14.38 -9.30
CA GLU A 47 -13.53 15.81 -9.05
C GLU A 47 -12.06 16.21 -9.17
N GLU A 48 -11.77 17.27 -9.95
CA GLU A 48 -10.40 17.78 -10.09
C GLU A 48 -9.86 18.28 -8.75
N ARG A 49 -8.61 17.96 -8.45
CA ARG A 49 -7.91 18.33 -7.21
C ARG A 49 -6.48 18.78 -7.52
N GLU A 50 -6.00 19.73 -6.73
CA GLU A 50 -4.58 20.04 -6.66
C GLU A 50 -3.81 18.85 -6.05
N CYS A 51 -2.61 18.56 -6.58
CA CYS A 51 -1.88 17.34 -6.26
C CYS A 51 -1.62 17.15 -4.75
N THR A 52 -1.12 18.17 -4.03
CA THR A 52 -0.83 18.06 -2.60
C THR A 52 -2.11 17.85 -1.79
N ALA A 53 -3.18 18.58 -2.15
CA ALA A 53 -4.48 18.45 -1.52
C ALA A 53 -5.07 17.05 -1.76
N LEU A 54 -4.87 16.48 -2.96
CA LEU A 54 -5.30 15.13 -3.29
C LEU A 54 -4.57 14.07 -2.45
N MET A 55 -3.25 14.19 -2.28
CA MET A 55 -2.49 13.29 -1.40
C MET A 55 -3.02 13.34 0.04
N LYS A 56 -3.31 14.55 0.54
CA LYS A 56 -3.93 14.73 1.86
C LYS A 56 -5.32 14.10 1.93
N GLU A 57 -6.17 14.34 0.92
CA GLU A 57 -7.52 13.77 0.83
C GLU A 57 -7.48 12.24 0.84
N MET A 58 -6.47 11.63 0.20
CA MET A 58 -6.25 10.17 0.17
C MET A 58 -5.61 9.60 1.45
N GLY A 59 -5.38 10.44 2.47
CA GLY A 59 -4.93 9.99 3.81
C GLY A 59 -3.43 10.05 4.04
N MET A 60 -2.67 10.65 3.14
CA MET A 60 -1.24 10.91 3.37
C MET A 60 -1.05 12.11 4.31
N ASN A 61 0.00 12.06 5.10
CA ASN A 61 0.31 13.09 6.11
C ASN A 61 1.70 13.71 5.95
N ALA A 62 2.45 13.32 4.93
CA ALA A 62 3.79 13.83 4.66
C ALA A 62 4.06 13.91 3.15
N ILE A 63 4.96 14.84 2.77
CA ILE A 63 5.41 15.05 1.39
C ILE A 63 6.94 15.04 1.37
N ARG A 64 7.52 14.32 0.42
CA ARG A 64 8.95 14.35 0.07
C ARG A 64 9.14 15.22 -1.15
N LEU A 65 10.17 16.08 -1.14
CA LEU A 65 10.45 17.04 -2.18
C LEU A 65 11.95 17.07 -2.49
N ARG A 66 12.29 16.77 -3.72
CA ARG A 66 13.63 16.79 -4.27
C ARG A 66 14.12 18.21 -4.50
N VAL A 67 15.43 18.45 -4.33
CA VAL A 67 16.09 19.68 -4.73
C VAL A 67 17.42 19.39 -5.44
N TRP A 68 17.63 20.06 -6.58
CA TRP A 68 18.85 20.08 -7.36
C TRP A 68 19.64 21.37 -7.10
N VAL A 69 20.93 21.39 -7.53
CA VAL A 69 21.81 22.53 -7.30
C VAL A 69 21.57 23.65 -8.32
N ASP A 70 21.69 23.34 -9.61
CA ASP A 70 21.41 24.27 -10.70
C ASP A 70 20.70 23.56 -11.87
N PRO A 71 19.38 23.37 -11.81
CA PRO A 71 18.62 22.76 -12.88
C PRO A 71 18.21 23.76 -13.98
N SER A 72 19.01 24.79 -14.25
CA SER A 72 18.69 25.83 -15.25
C SER A 72 18.56 25.27 -16.67
N GLU A 73 19.27 24.19 -17.01
CA GLU A 73 19.12 23.47 -18.28
C GLU A 73 17.79 22.68 -18.36
N HIS A 74 17.02 22.59 -17.26
CA HIS A 74 15.75 21.89 -17.10
C HIS A 74 14.65 22.83 -16.59
N GLU A 75 14.57 24.05 -17.12
CA GLU A 75 13.53 25.03 -16.80
C GLU A 75 13.41 25.39 -15.31
N ASN A 76 14.47 25.15 -14.54
CA ASN A 76 14.56 25.38 -13.09
C ASN A 76 13.57 24.54 -12.22
N TRP A 77 12.98 23.47 -12.75
CA TRP A 77 12.20 22.56 -11.92
C TRP A 77 13.07 21.93 -10.84
N CYS A 78 12.52 21.80 -9.65
CA CYS A 78 13.22 21.30 -8.45
C CYS A 78 14.45 22.14 -8.03
N ASN A 79 14.56 23.42 -8.40
CA ASN A 79 15.44 24.35 -7.72
C ASN A 79 14.88 24.74 -6.34
N LYS A 80 15.59 25.56 -5.57
CA LYS A 80 15.16 25.95 -4.20
C LYS A 80 13.87 26.77 -4.17
N GLU A 81 13.59 27.57 -5.20
CA GLU A 81 12.37 28.38 -5.32
C GLU A 81 11.16 27.50 -5.63
N ASP A 82 11.30 26.51 -6.50
CA ASP A 82 10.26 25.54 -6.82
C ASP A 82 10.00 24.60 -5.62
N LEU A 83 11.06 24.17 -4.91
CA LEU A 83 10.94 23.47 -3.63
C LEU A 83 10.10 24.28 -2.63
N LEU A 84 10.42 25.57 -2.47
CA LEU A 84 9.67 26.47 -1.57
C LEU A 84 8.19 26.53 -1.94
N THR A 85 7.89 26.63 -3.23
CA THR A 85 6.50 26.70 -3.74
C THR A 85 5.72 25.45 -3.32
N LYS A 86 6.30 24.26 -3.50
CA LYS A 86 5.69 22.97 -3.12
C LYS A 86 5.57 22.83 -1.60
N ALA A 87 6.62 23.19 -0.86
CA ALA A 87 6.63 23.09 0.60
C ALA A 87 5.61 24.03 1.28
N LYS A 88 5.33 25.20 0.69
CA LYS A 88 4.25 26.10 1.17
C LYS A 88 2.87 25.41 1.10
N ARG A 89 2.56 24.75 -0.01
CA ARG A 89 1.29 24.01 -0.16
C ARG A 89 1.16 22.88 0.85
N ALA A 90 2.25 22.12 1.09
CA ALA A 90 2.24 21.08 2.12
C ALA A 90 2.00 21.64 3.53
N LYS A 91 2.67 22.75 3.89
CA LYS A 91 2.48 23.44 5.16
C LYS A 91 1.04 23.94 5.36
N GLU A 92 0.44 24.58 4.34
CA GLU A 92 -0.94 25.07 4.38
C GLU A 92 -1.94 23.95 4.67
N LEU A 93 -1.63 22.74 4.22
CA LEU A 93 -2.42 21.53 4.48
C LEU A 93 -2.05 20.81 5.77
N GLY A 94 -1.07 21.32 6.54
CA GLY A 94 -0.61 20.66 7.78
C GLY A 94 0.05 19.31 7.54
N MET A 95 0.74 19.14 6.40
CA MET A 95 1.52 17.95 6.09
C MET A 95 2.99 18.16 6.46
N GLU A 96 3.63 17.09 6.94
CA GLU A 96 5.06 17.12 7.22
C GLU A 96 5.88 17.15 5.93
N VAL A 97 7.05 17.78 5.95
CA VAL A 97 7.93 17.93 4.79
C VAL A 97 9.23 17.16 5.00
N MET A 98 9.61 16.39 4.00
CA MET A 98 10.93 15.79 3.82
C MET A 98 11.61 16.50 2.63
N VAL A 99 12.82 16.99 2.83
CA VAL A 99 13.64 17.58 1.76
C VAL A 99 14.68 16.56 1.33
N ASP A 100 14.76 16.31 0.01
CA ASP A 100 15.71 15.39 -0.59
C ASP A 100 16.75 16.11 -1.44
N PHE A 101 17.99 16.19 -0.92
CA PHE A 101 19.11 16.80 -1.64
C PHE A 101 19.78 15.81 -2.57
N HIS A 102 19.71 16.03 -3.89
CA HIS A 102 20.45 15.21 -4.85
C HIS A 102 21.93 15.60 -4.97
N TYR A 103 22.31 16.83 -4.65
CA TYR A 103 23.66 17.41 -4.84
C TYR A 103 24.19 17.24 -6.26
N SER A 104 23.34 17.42 -7.23
CA SER A 104 23.60 17.39 -8.67
C SER A 104 22.70 18.41 -9.37
N ASP A 105 22.96 18.71 -10.62
CA ASP A 105 22.09 19.59 -11.43
C ASP A 105 20.92 18.84 -12.07
N TRP A 106 20.95 17.51 -11.99
CA TRP A 106 19.93 16.60 -12.49
C TRP A 106 19.89 15.33 -11.65
N TRP A 107 19.30 14.26 -12.14
CA TRP A 107 19.12 13.00 -11.41
C TRP A 107 20.43 12.45 -10.82
N ALA A 108 20.41 12.17 -9.53
CA ALA A 108 21.35 11.31 -8.83
C ALA A 108 20.66 10.00 -8.44
N ASP A 109 21.30 8.88 -8.75
CA ASP A 109 20.82 7.53 -8.47
C ASP A 109 22.01 6.57 -8.24
N PRO A 110 21.79 5.28 -7.93
CA PRO A 110 22.89 4.35 -7.66
C PRO A 110 23.87 4.14 -8.82
N GLY A 111 23.47 4.48 -10.05
CA GLY A 111 24.31 4.41 -11.26
C GLY A 111 25.04 5.70 -11.59
N LYS A 112 24.64 6.82 -11.01
CA LYS A 112 25.24 8.14 -11.28
C LYS A 112 25.08 9.11 -10.11
N GLN A 113 26.18 9.76 -9.74
CA GLN A 113 26.24 10.76 -8.69
C GLN A 113 27.10 11.93 -9.20
N ASN A 114 26.60 12.60 -10.25
CA ASN A 114 27.33 13.61 -10.98
C ASN A 114 27.59 14.86 -10.12
N ILE A 115 28.80 15.36 -10.16
CA ILE A 115 29.13 16.64 -9.55
C ILE A 115 28.40 17.75 -10.31
N PRO A 116 27.78 18.73 -9.62
CA PRO A 116 27.20 19.91 -10.26
C PRO A 116 28.25 20.65 -11.11
N LYS A 117 27.87 21.17 -12.25
CA LYS A 117 28.77 21.89 -13.19
C LYS A 117 29.57 22.98 -12.51
N ALA A 118 28.94 23.72 -11.60
CA ALA A 118 29.62 24.77 -10.84
C ALA A 118 30.70 24.25 -9.87
N TRP A 119 30.67 22.95 -9.52
CA TRP A 119 31.59 22.33 -8.56
C TRP A 119 32.66 21.44 -9.20
N GLU A 120 32.62 21.18 -10.50
CA GLU A 120 33.53 20.24 -11.20
C GLU A 120 35.01 20.48 -10.95
N LYS A 121 35.43 21.77 -10.83
CA LYS A 121 36.80 22.15 -10.62
C LYS A 121 37.19 22.28 -9.14
N LEU A 122 36.32 21.96 -8.22
CA LEU A 122 36.59 22.09 -6.80
C LEU A 122 37.37 20.87 -6.28
N SER A 123 38.32 21.14 -5.39
CA SER A 123 38.94 20.08 -4.60
C SER A 123 37.94 19.54 -3.57
N PHE A 124 38.17 18.34 -3.03
CA PHE A 124 37.34 17.75 -1.99
C PHE A 124 36.96 18.74 -0.89
N LYS A 125 37.94 19.43 -0.30
CA LYS A 125 37.73 20.44 0.76
C LYS A 125 36.79 21.57 0.33
N LYS A 126 36.97 22.11 -0.88
CA LYS A 126 36.13 23.19 -1.40
C LYS A 126 34.74 22.70 -1.75
N MET A 127 34.63 21.49 -2.27
CA MET A 127 33.33 20.86 -2.61
C MET A 127 32.53 20.56 -1.36
N THR A 128 33.16 20.11 -0.27
CA THR A 128 32.54 19.94 1.05
C THR A 128 31.92 21.26 1.55
N VAL A 129 32.64 22.39 1.38
CA VAL A 129 32.09 23.72 1.71
C VAL A 129 30.93 24.09 0.79
N ALA A 130 31.04 23.84 -0.53
CA ALA A 130 29.95 24.13 -1.48
C ALA A 130 28.67 23.35 -1.16
N LEU A 131 28.79 22.05 -0.83
CA LEU A 131 27.67 21.21 -0.41
C LEU A 131 26.99 21.77 0.86
N ALA A 132 27.79 22.11 1.89
CA ALA A 132 27.25 22.68 3.12
C ALA A 132 26.59 24.06 2.87
N THR A 133 27.19 24.91 2.01
CA THR A 133 26.61 26.20 1.64
C THR A 133 25.27 26.03 0.94
N HIS A 134 25.17 25.16 -0.08
CA HIS A 134 23.91 24.88 -0.77
C HIS A 134 22.84 24.36 0.19
N THR A 135 23.20 23.43 1.07
CA THR A 135 22.28 22.91 2.10
C THR A 135 21.76 24.02 3.01
N ASN A 136 22.64 24.88 3.51
CA ASN A 136 22.27 26.02 4.34
C ASN A 136 21.38 27.03 3.61
N GLU A 137 21.69 27.37 2.36
CA GLU A 137 20.88 28.30 1.57
C GLU A 137 19.45 27.81 1.36
N VAL A 138 19.29 26.55 0.94
CA VAL A 138 17.97 25.93 0.75
C VAL A 138 17.17 25.90 2.05
N LEU A 139 17.79 25.42 3.12
CA LEU A 139 17.09 25.28 4.40
C LEU A 139 16.80 26.64 5.06
N THR A 140 17.68 27.63 4.91
CA THR A 140 17.44 29.01 5.38
C THR A 140 16.26 29.62 4.63
N LEU A 141 16.16 29.43 3.30
CA LEU A 141 15.02 29.88 2.51
C LEU A 141 13.70 29.29 3.03
N LEU A 142 13.67 28.02 3.38
CA LEU A 142 12.49 27.40 4.00
C LEU A 142 12.19 28.01 5.37
N LYS A 143 13.21 28.18 6.22
CA LYS A 143 13.09 28.77 7.57
C LYS A 143 12.54 30.18 7.54
N ASP A 144 13.04 31.03 6.65
CA ASP A 144 12.60 32.41 6.48
C ASP A 144 11.14 32.53 6.00
N ASN A 145 10.62 31.46 5.37
CA ASN A 145 9.20 31.32 5.01
C ASN A 145 8.38 30.53 6.04
N GLY A 146 8.96 30.27 7.23
CA GLY A 146 8.30 29.60 8.33
C GLY A 146 8.00 28.12 8.07
N ILE A 147 8.77 27.46 7.20
CA ILE A 147 8.65 26.02 6.91
C ILE A 147 9.76 25.31 7.64
N THR A 148 9.39 24.30 8.45
CA THR A 148 10.34 23.46 9.19
C THR A 148 10.24 22.04 8.65
N PRO A 149 11.21 21.56 7.87
CA PRO A 149 11.20 20.17 7.43
C PRO A 149 11.41 19.24 8.64
N LYS A 150 10.63 18.17 8.69
CA LYS A 150 10.77 17.14 9.73
C LYS A 150 11.97 16.25 9.45
N TRP A 151 12.23 16.00 8.17
CA TRP A 151 13.35 15.19 7.70
C TRP A 151 14.10 15.89 6.59
N VAL A 152 15.40 15.66 6.56
CA VAL A 152 16.28 16.12 5.48
C VAL A 152 17.18 14.97 5.05
N GLN A 153 17.06 14.61 3.79
CA GLN A 153 17.85 13.55 3.16
C GLN A 153 19.13 14.16 2.55
N VAL A 154 20.28 13.65 2.97
CA VAL A 154 21.61 14.10 2.53
C VAL A 154 22.12 13.16 1.45
N GLY A 155 21.87 13.50 0.19
CA GLY A 155 22.09 12.66 -0.98
C GLY A 155 20.95 11.69 -1.26
N ASN A 156 20.72 11.41 -2.54
CA ASN A 156 19.74 10.45 -3.02
C ASN A 156 20.42 9.16 -3.46
N GLU A 157 19.94 8.01 -2.93
CA GLU A 157 20.38 6.64 -3.26
C GLU A 157 21.91 6.49 -3.34
N THR A 158 22.60 6.89 -2.28
CA THR A 158 24.05 6.99 -2.22
C THR A 158 24.78 5.65 -2.02
N SER A 159 24.20 4.56 -2.50
CA SER A 159 24.70 3.18 -2.28
C SER A 159 26.10 2.93 -2.85
N ASN A 160 26.53 3.73 -3.81
CA ASN A 160 27.89 3.71 -4.36
C ASN A 160 28.66 5.01 -4.08
N GLY A 161 28.22 5.78 -3.06
CA GLY A 161 28.82 7.06 -2.67
C GLY A 161 28.08 8.26 -3.25
N LEU A 162 28.71 9.43 -3.18
CA LEU A 162 28.14 10.75 -3.45
C LEU A 162 29.19 11.61 -4.19
N LEU A 163 28.78 12.45 -5.16
CA LEU A 163 29.66 13.38 -5.87
C LEU A 163 30.89 12.70 -6.50
N TRP A 164 30.63 11.83 -7.49
CA TRP A 164 31.70 11.06 -8.14
C TRP A 164 32.60 11.90 -9.06
N PRO A 165 33.91 11.53 -9.15
CA PRO A 165 34.56 10.36 -8.53
C PRO A 165 35.03 10.60 -7.08
N LEU A 166 34.99 11.84 -6.56
CA LEU A 166 35.61 12.20 -5.30
C LEU A 166 35.02 11.43 -4.09
N GLY A 167 33.72 11.27 -4.02
CA GLY A 167 33.05 10.53 -2.94
C GLY A 167 32.57 9.17 -3.36
N LYS A 168 33.19 8.52 -4.35
CA LYS A 168 32.80 7.15 -4.75
C LYS A 168 33.20 6.15 -3.68
N LEU A 169 32.23 5.36 -3.18
CA LEU A 169 32.39 4.53 -1.98
C LEU A 169 33.55 3.53 -2.07
N ASP A 170 33.68 2.82 -3.20
CA ASP A 170 34.69 1.79 -3.41
C ASP A 170 36.12 2.34 -3.53
N GLN A 171 36.28 3.62 -3.85
CA GLN A 171 37.55 4.29 -4.06
C GLN A 171 37.90 5.24 -2.91
N ASN A 172 36.94 5.99 -2.43
CA ASN A 172 37.11 7.08 -1.49
C ASN A 172 36.11 7.10 -0.34
N PRO A 173 35.98 6.03 0.47
CA PRO A 173 34.97 5.94 1.53
C PRO A 173 35.06 7.06 2.56
N LYS A 174 36.30 7.54 2.86
CA LYS A 174 36.52 8.67 3.76
C LYS A 174 35.98 9.99 3.20
N GLN A 175 36.09 10.21 1.90
CA GLN A 175 35.56 11.43 1.28
C GLN A 175 34.02 11.35 1.17
N TYR A 176 33.49 10.19 0.86
CA TYR A 176 32.05 9.97 0.92
C TYR A 176 31.46 10.31 2.29
N ALA A 177 32.04 9.74 3.36
CA ALA A 177 31.63 10.05 4.72
C ALA A 177 31.82 11.53 5.08
N GLY A 178 32.87 12.17 4.57
CA GLY A 178 33.12 13.60 4.77
C GLY A 178 32.08 14.51 4.10
N PHE A 179 31.63 14.18 2.89
CA PHE A 179 30.53 14.90 2.23
C PHE A 179 29.22 14.72 3.01
N PHE A 180 28.91 13.48 3.42
CA PHE A 180 27.71 13.20 4.19
C PHE A 180 27.72 13.96 5.54
N ALA A 181 28.84 13.94 6.27
CA ALA A 181 29.00 14.67 7.52
C ALA A 181 28.79 16.18 7.37
N ALA A 182 29.33 16.77 6.29
CA ALA A 182 29.14 18.19 6.02
C ALA A 182 27.66 18.55 5.77
N GLY A 183 26.93 17.71 5.05
CA GLY A 183 25.48 17.86 4.87
C GLY A 183 24.73 17.72 6.20
N TYR A 184 25.07 16.72 7.01
CA TYR A 184 24.51 16.52 8.34
C TYR A 184 24.69 17.77 9.22
N ASP A 185 25.91 18.27 9.32
CA ASP A 185 26.23 19.44 10.15
C ASP A 185 25.51 20.70 9.64
N ALA A 186 25.41 20.88 8.32
CA ALA A 186 24.68 21.98 7.71
C ALA A 186 23.18 21.94 8.04
N VAL A 187 22.56 20.76 7.99
CA VAL A 187 21.15 20.57 8.40
C VAL A 187 20.98 20.96 9.86
N LYS A 188 21.82 20.43 10.76
CA LYS A 188 21.74 20.69 12.21
C LYS A 188 22.01 22.14 12.58
N ALA A 189 22.79 22.85 11.79
CA ALA A 189 23.02 24.28 11.99
C ALA A 189 21.77 25.13 11.74
N VAL A 190 20.92 24.78 10.78
CA VAL A 190 19.69 25.51 10.46
C VAL A 190 18.49 24.98 11.25
N PHE A 191 18.33 23.65 11.33
CA PHE A 191 17.23 22.93 11.99
C PHE A 191 17.79 21.85 12.91
N PRO A 192 18.12 22.16 14.17
CA PRO A 192 18.71 21.18 15.10
C PRO A 192 17.85 19.93 15.34
N ASP A 193 16.52 20.09 15.28
CA ASP A 193 15.56 19.03 15.56
C ASP A 193 15.20 18.19 14.32
N ALA A 194 15.47 18.68 13.11
CA ALA A 194 15.23 17.93 11.88
C ALA A 194 16.02 16.63 11.87
N LYS A 195 15.41 15.54 11.46
CA LYS A 195 16.06 14.23 11.36
C LYS A 195 16.78 14.10 10.02
N VAL A 196 18.07 13.81 10.09
CA VAL A 196 18.91 13.61 8.90
C VAL A 196 18.84 12.16 8.45
N ILE A 197 18.53 11.97 7.16
CA ILE A 197 18.37 10.64 6.54
C ILE A 197 19.60 10.33 5.69
N VAL A 198 20.17 9.12 5.87
CA VAL A 198 21.03 8.47 4.88
C VAL A 198 20.17 7.60 3.99
N HIS A 199 20.18 7.84 2.67
CA HIS A 199 19.31 7.14 1.72
C HIS A 199 20.09 6.18 0.82
N LEU A 200 19.65 4.92 0.81
CA LEU A 200 20.23 3.83 0.02
C LEU A 200 19.10 3.10 -0.76
N ASP A 201 19.46 2.58 -1.93
CA ASP A 201 18.55 1.77 -2.75
C ASP A 201 18.41 0.33 -2.25
N ASN A 202 17.57 -0.48 -2.92
CA ASN A 202 17.40 -1.92 -2.69
C ASN A 202 17.25 -2.30 -1.20
N GLY A 203 16.22 -1.79 -0.53
CA GLY A 203 15.97 -2.01 0.91
C GLY A 203 16.02 -3.47 1.37
N PHE A 204 15.85 -4.44 0.47
CA PHE A 204 15.95 -5.86 0.74
C PHE A 204 17.40 -6.40 0.79
N ASP A 205 18.38 -5.68 0.23
CA ASP A 205 19.79 -6.12 0.17
C ASP A 205 20.57 -5.77 1.44
N SER A 206 20.52 -6.66 2.42
CA SER A 206 21.21 -6.49 3.69
C SER A 206 22.75 -6.32 3.57
N SER A 207 23.37 -6.82 2.51
CA SER A 207 24.81 -6.70 2.30
C SER A 207 25.20 -5.29 1.83
N LEU A 208 24.38 -4.69 0.96
CA LEU A 208 24.51 -3.31 0.51
C LEU A 208 24.45 -2.35 1.70
N TYR A 209 23.46 -2.55 2.60
CA TYR A 209 23.31 -1.72 3.80
C TYR A 209 24.47 -1.85 4.76
N ASN A 210 24.94 -3.08 5.03
CA ASN A 210 26.09 -3.28 5.89
C ASN A 210 27.32 -2.57 5.34
N ARG A 211 27.66 -2.74 4.06
CA ARG A 211 28.82 -2.11 3.42
C ARG A 211 28.79 -0.56 3.54
N ASN A 212 27.64 0.04 3.25
CA ASN A 212 27.51 1.50 3.26
C ASN A 212 27.54 2.09 4.67
N LEU A 213 26.73 1.55 5.57
CA LEU A 213 26.59 2.09 6.92
C LEU A 213 27.87 1.85 7.75
N GLU A 214 28.59 0.75 7.54
CA GLU A 214 29.91 0.53 8.13
C GLU A 214 30.92 1.57 7.61
N ALA A 215 30.99 1.78 6.30
CA ALA A 215 31.90 2.76 5.72
C ALA A 215 31.65 4.19 6.24
N LEU A 216 30.39 4.59 6.37
CA LEU A 216 30.01 5.89 6.95
C LEU A 216 30.40 5.97 8.43
N LYS A 217 30.03 4.96 9.24
CA LYS A 217 30.28 4.92 10.67
C LYS A 217 31.79 4.91 10.99
N ASP A 218 32.56 4.07 10.31
CA ASP A 218 34.00 3.92 10.53
C ASP A 218 34.77 5.19 10.18
N ASN A 219 34.21 6.04 9.32
CA ASN A 219 34.75 7.36 8.96
C ASN A 219 34.07 8.52 9.68
N GLY A 220 33.30 8.27 10.75
CA GLY A 220 32.80 9.27 11.68
C GLY A 220 31.53 10.01 11.25
N ALA A 221 30.86 9.58 10.18
CA ALA A 221 29.58 10.15 9.77
C ALA A 221 28.47 9.77 10.76
N LYS A 222 27.44 10.62 10.86
CA LYS A 222 26.28 10.45 11.74
C LYS A 222 25.01 10.61 10.92
N TRP A 223 23.98 9.87 11.28
CA TRP A 223 22.63 10.00 10.73
C TRP A 223 21.59 9.76 11.84
N ASP A 224 20.36 10.22 11.63
CA ASP A 224 19.26 10.02 12.57
C ASP A 224 18.32 8.91 12.10
N ILE A 225 18.17 8.72 10.78
CA ILE A 225 17.26 7.74 10.16
C ILE A 225 17.95 7.11 8.95
N ILE A 226 17.64 5.85 8.69
CA ILE A 226 18.06 5.15 7.46
C ILE A 226 16.87 5.17 6.49
N GLY A 227 17.04 5.81 5.34
CA GLY A 227 16.09 5.81 4.22
C GLY A 227 16.36 4.64 3.27
N MET A 228 15.31 3.99 2.82
CA MET A 228 15.37 2.86 1.89
C MET A 228 14.47 3.10 0.68
N SER A 229 14.98 2.92 -0.55
CA SER A 229 14.12 2.67 -1.71
C SER A 229 13.74 1.19 -1.75
N LEU A 230 12.47 0.89 -2.01
CA LEU A 230 11.97 -0.46 -2.17
C LEU A 230 11.02 -0.55 -3.36
N TYR A 231 11.52 -1.07 -4.47
CA TYR A 231 10.75 -1.29 -5.69
C TYR A 231 10.73 -2.78 -6.03
N PRO A 232 9.67 -3.51 -5.66
CA PRO A 232 9.53 -4.92 -6.01
C PRO A 232 9.63 -5.16 -7.52
N TYR A 233 9.09 -4.25 -8.33
CA TYR A 233 9.18 -4.29 -9.79
C TYR A 233 10.63 -4.38 -10.29
N TRP A 234 11.50 -3.46 -9.85
CA TRP A 234 12.90 -3.45 -10.28
C TRP A 234 13.70 -4.62 -9.73
N ALA A 235 13.38 -5.06 -8.51
CA ALA A 235 14.02 -6.23 -7.89
C ALA A 235 13.76 -7.51 -8.71
N MET A 236 12.52 -7.72 -9.14
CA MET A 236 12.15 -8.85 -10.02
C MET A 236 12.72 -8.70 -11.42
N LYS A 237 12.60 -7.52 -12.04
CA LYS A 237 13.07 -7.27 -13.41
C LYS A 237 14.59 -7.42 -13.55
N SER A 238 15.36 -7.09 -12.52
CA SER A 238 16.81 -7.30 -12.48
C SER A 238 17.22 -8.73 -12.11
N GLY A 239 16.28 -9.60 -11.78
CA GLY A 239 16.54 -10.98 -11.32
C GLY A 239 17.16 -11.07 -9.92
N LYS A 240 17.18 -9.97 -9.15
CA LYS A 240 17.66 -9.96 -7.75
C LYS A 240 16.68 -10.68 -6.82
N GLU A 241 15.40 -10.57 -7.13
CA GLU A 241 14.32 -11.23 -6.40
C GLU A 241 13.37 -11.94 -7.38
N SER A 242 12.78 -13.03 -6.93
CA SER A 242 11.86 -13.84 -7.73
C SER A 242 10.38 -13.50 -7.46
N ASN A 243 10.09 -12.74 -6.40
CA ASN A 243 8.74 -12.50 -5.93
C ASN A 243 8.64 -11.17 -5.17
N ALA A 244 7.62 -10.38 -5.48
CA ALA A 244 7.40 -9.07 -4.87
C ALA A 244 7.15 -9.14 -3.35
N ILE A 245 6.42 -10.14 -2.88
CA ILE A 245 6.13 -10.32 -1.45
C ILE A 245 7.39 -10.72 -0.68
N MET A 246 8.25 -11.54 -1.28
CA MET A 246 9.55 -11.87 -0.68
C MET A 246 10.47 -10.65 -0.60
N THR A 247 10.46 -9.77 -1.63
CA THR A 247 11.18 -8.50 -1.61
C THR A 247 10.76 -7.64 -0.40
N ILE A 248 9.46 -7.51 -0.15
CA ILE A 248 8.91 -6.80 1.02
C ILE A 248 9.34 -7.47 2.33
N TYR A 249 9.29 -8.79 2.39
CA TYR A 249 9.63 -9.56 3.57
C TYR A 249 11.13 -9.46 3.91
N ASP A 250 12.01 -9.53 2.91
CA ASP A 250 13.46 -9.39 3.12
C ASP A 250 13.85 -7.97 3.48
N CYS A 251 13.15 -6.95 2.93
CA CYS A 251 13.29 -5.56 3.37
C CYS A 251 12.88 -5.42 4.86
N MET A 252 11.78 -6.00 5.28
CA MET A 252 11.34 -5.99 6.68
C MET A 252 12.40 -6.61 7.61
N LYS A 253 13.02 -7.72 7.23
CA LYS A 253 14.12 -8.33 7.99
C LYS A 253 15.33 -7.40 8.05
N ASN A 254 15.68 -6.77 6.92
CA ASN A 254 16.79 -5.85 6.86
C ASN A 254 16.57 -4.62 7.75
N ILE A 255 15.36 -4.06 7.76
CA ILE A 255 14.96 -2.96 8.66
C ILE A 255 15.24 -3.32 10.12
N ARG A 256 14.77 -4.48 10.59
CA ARG A 256 15.02 -4.93 11.96
C ARG A 256 16.51 -5.03 12.25
N LYS A 257 17.25 -5.65 11.33
CA LYS A 257 18.70 -5.89 11.49
C LYS A 257 19.49 -4.57 11.56
N VAL A 258 19.27 -3.63 10.65
CA VAL A 258 20.02 -2.38 10.62
C VAL A 258 19.61 -1.45 11.76
N SER A 259 18.32 -1.41 12.11
CA SER A 259 17.84 -0.62 13.23
C SER A 259 18.40 -1.09 14.56
N GLU A 260 18.41 -2.41 14.81
CA GLU A 260 19.00 -3.01 16.02
C GLU A 260 20.52 -2.78 16.07
N LYS A 261 21.22 -2.89 14.91
CA LYS A 261 22.69 -2.74 14.84
C LYS A 261 23.15 -1.29 15.07
N TYR A 262 22.44 -0.32 14.53
CA TYR A 262 22.86 1.09 14.53
C TYR A 262 22.08 1.94 15.55
N GLY A 263 21.01 1.42 16.15
CA GLY A 263 20.19 2.14 17.13
C GLY A 263 19.40 3.29 16.51
N THR A 264 19.03 3.19 15.22
CA THR A 264 18.32 4.23 14.46
C THR A 264 17.05 3.69 13.84
N ASP A 265 16.05 4.56 13.69
CA ASP A 265 14.83 4.23 12.96
C ASP A 265 15.06 4.17 11.45
N VAL A 266 14.11 3.61 10.73
CA VAL A 266 14.13 3.42 9.28
C VAL A 266 12.87 4.01 8.65
N MET A 267 12.95 4.45 7.41
CA MET A 267 11.80 4.83 6.58
C MET A 267 11.96 4.25 5.18
N ILE A 268 10.87 3.77 4.59
CA ILE A 268 10.81 3.56 3.14
C ILE A 268 10.52 4.92 2.53
N VAL A 269 11.54 5.53 1.92
CA VAL A 269 11.44 6.89 1.36
C VAL A 269 11.07 6.90 -0.11
N GLU A 270 11.13 5.73 -0.77
CA GLU A 270 10.65 5.51 -2.13
C GLU A 270 10.07 4.12 -2.32
N THR A 271 8.92 4.05 -2.98
CA THR A 271 8.35 2.84 -3.57
C THR A 271 7.47 3.22 -4.76
N GLY A 272 7.11 2.27 -5.59
CA GLY A 272 6.20 2.46 -6.71
C GLY A 272 5.80 1.12 -7.33
N TYR A 273 4.65 1.09 -7.99
CA TYR A 273 4.05 -0.11 -8.57
C TYR A 273 3.61 0.16 -10.00
N GLU A 274 3.62 -0.88 -10.84
CA GLU A 274 3.37 -0.73 -12.27
C GLU A 274 1.93 -0.31 -12.57
N VAL A 275 1.79 0.71 -13.41
CA VAL A 275 0.53 1.13 -14.02
C VAL A 275 0.52 0.67 -15.47
N ASP A 276 -0.36 -0.26 -15.79
CA ASP A 276 -0.63 -0.73 -17.15
C ASP A 276 -2.15 -0.72 -17.37
N GLU A 277 -2.66 0.30 -18.05
CA GLU A 277 -4.11 0.45 -18.28
C GLU A 277 -4.68 -0.61 -19.23
N GLN A 278 -3.82 -1.29 -20.01
CA GLN A 278 -4.23 -2.41 -20.87
C GLN A 278 -4.31 -3.72 -20.07
N LYS A 279 -3.70 -3.75 -18.86
CA LYS A 279 -3.69 -4.89 -17.94
C LYS A 279 -4.15 -4.47 -16.55
N PRO A 280 -5.45 -4.21 -16.35
CA PRO A 280 -5.98 -3.73 -15.06
C PRO A 280 -5.58 -4.58 -13.84
N TRP A 281 -5.36 -5.88 -14.04
CA TRP A 281 -4.90 -6.78 -12.97
C TRP A 281 -3.50 -6.46 -12.43
N VAL A 282 -2.63 -5.82 -13.22
CA VAL A 282 -1.30 -5.36 -12.76
C VAL A 282 -1.47 -4.29 -11.69
N MET A 283 -2.43 -3.38 -11.86
CA MET A 283 -2.72 -2.33 -10.88
C MET A 283 -3.38 -2.88 -9.61
N GLU A 284 -4.22 -3.91 -9.73
CA GLU A 284 -4.77 -4.61 -8.54
C GLU A 284 -3.67 -5.35 -7.77
N GLN A 285 -2.69 -5.93 -8.46
CA GLN A 285 -1.49 -6.49 -7.81
C GLN A 285 -0.69 -5.41 -7.09
N GLY A 286 -0.49 -4.27 -7.74
CA GLY A 286 0.18 -3.11 -7.13
C GLY A 286 -0.53 -2.66 -5.85
N ARG A 287 -1.86 -2.66 -5.84
CA ARG A 287 -2.68 -2.41 -4.65
C ARG A 287 -2.36 -3.40 -3.53
N GLU A 288 -2.41 -4.70 -3.83
CA GLU A 288 -2.16 -5.75 -2.83
C GLU A 288 -0.73 -5.66 -2.25
N GLN A 289 0.25 -5.44 -3.12
CA GLN A 289 1.65 -5.28 -2.71
C GLN A 289 1.88 -4.01 -1.88
N TYR A 290 1.26 -2.90 -2.25
CA TYR A 290 1.38 -1.64 -1.51
C TYR A 290 0.68 -1.72 -0.15
N ALA A 291 -0.51 -2.32 -0.10
CA ALA A 291 -1.21 -2.57 1.17
C ALA A 291 -0.40 -3.51 2.08
N GLU A 292 0.20 -4.57 1.52
CA GLU A 292 1.08 -5.48 2.27
C GLU A 292 2.34 -4.78 2.76
N LEU A 293 2.96 -3.94 1.94
CA LEU A 293 4.11 -3.13 2.34
C LEU A 293 3.76 -2.25 3.54
N ILE A 294 2.70 -1.45 3.45
CA ILE A 294 2.26 -0.56 4.54
C ILE A 294 2.02 -1.38 5.81
N ARG A 295 1.24 -2.45 5.70
CA ARG A 295 0.90 -3.32 6.82
C ARG A 295 2.16 -3.90 7.52
N ARG A 296 3.10 -4.45 6.75
CA ARG A 296 4.33 -5.05 7.27
C ARG A 296 5.24 -4.01 7.92
N MET A 297 5.43 -2.88 7.26
CA MET A 297 6.30 -1.82 7.78
C MET A 297 5.76 -1.26 9.08
N LYS A 298 4.45 -1.10 9.20
CA LYS A 298 3.80 -0.58 10.40
C LYS A 298 3.78 -1.58 11.55
N ASN A 299 3.40 -2.83 11.28
CA ASN A 299 3.08 -3.79 12.34
C ASN A 299 4.24 -4.75 12.65
N ASP A 300 5.02 -5.15 11.63
CA ASP A 300 5.96 -6.26 11.75
C ASP A 300 7.42 -5.82 11.91
N THR A 301 7.73 -4.52 11.94
CA THR A 301 9.10 -4.01 12.13
C THR A 301 9.44 -3.68 13.58
N LYS A 302 8.65 -4.10 14.55
CA LYS A 302 8.80 -3.76 15.98
C LYS A 302 8.81 -2.24 16.23
N GLY A 303 8.14 -1.47 15.37
CA GLY A 303 8.10 -0.01 15.44
C GLY A 303 9.34 0.71 14.91
N HIS A 304 10.28 0.00 14.33
CA HIS A 304 11.48 0.61 13.75
C HIS A 304 11.21 1.34 12.43
N CYS A 305 10.24 0.90 11.63
CA CYS A 305 9.84 1.64 10.44
C CYS A 305 8.87 2.77 10.82
N LYS A 306 9.20 4.00 10.40
CA LYS A 306 8.42 5.20 10.74
C LYS A 306 7.51 5.68 9.62
N GLY A 307 7.63 5.15 8.42
CA GLY A 307 6.77 5.57 7.32
C GLY A 307 7.13 4.94 5.98
N VAL A 308 6.21 5.12 5.04
CA VAL A 308 6.33 4.70 3.64
C VAL A 308 5.95 5.87 2.74
N PHE A 309 6.81 6.20 1.78
CA PHE A 309 6.60 7.24 0.78
C PHE A 309 6.51 6.63 -0.61
N TYR A 310 5.44 6.97 -1.32
CA TYR A 310 5.27 6.62 -2.73
C TYR A 310 6.05 7.63 -3.58
N TRP A 311 6.80 7.16 -4.58
CA TRP A 311 7.58 8.05 -5.43
C TRP A 311 6.79 8.46 -6.68
N GLU A 312 6.60 9.78 -6.87
CA GLU A 312 5.94 10.43 -8.00
C GLU A 312 4.60 9.75 -8.41
N PRO A 313 3.64 9.56 -7.48
CA PRO A 313 2.38 8.89 -7.81
C PRO A 313 1.61 9.59 -8.91
N GLU A 314 1.74 10.92 -9.03
CA GLU A 314 1.00 11.80 -9.94
C GLU A 314 1.50 11.78 -11.38
N CYS A 315 2.65 11.15 -11.65
CA CYS A 315 3.24 11.12 -12.99
C CYS A 315 2.30 10.45 -14.02
N ARG A 316 2.57 10.70 -15.31
CA ARG A 316 1.88 9.97 -16.39
C ARG A 316 2.51 8.60 -16.57
N PRO A 317 1.75 7.52 -16.76
CA PRO A 317 2.30 6.20 -17.08
C PRO A 317 3.20 6.20 -18.33
N SER A 318 2.90 7.04 -19.32
CA SER A 318 3.73 7.24 -20.51
C SER A 318 5.09 7.89 -20.22
N GLN A 319 5.21 8.63 -19.12
CA GLN A 319 6.46 9.26 -18.65
C GLN A 319 7.24 8.32 -17.73
N TYR A 320 6.54 7.71 -16.77
CA TYR A 320 7.09 6.76 -15.80
C TYR A 320 5.99 5.81 -15.33
N ASN A 321 6.18 4.53 -15.59
CA ASN A 321 5.12 3.52 -15.40
C ASN A 321 4.95 3.00 -13.98
N LEU A 322 5.70 3.52 -12.98
CA LEU A 322 5.54 3.13 -11.58
C LEU A 322 4.83 4.21 -10.75
N GLY A 323 3.99 5.02 -11.39
CA GLY A 323 3.11 5.97 -10.72
C GLY A 323 1.90 5.29 -10.06
N ALA A 324 0.85 6.08 -9.80
CA ALA A 324 -0.38 5.57 -9.18
C ALA A 324 -1.67 6.16 -9.79
N PHE A 325 -1.52 6.98 -10.82
CA PHE A 325 -2.64 7.59 -11.55
C PHE A 325 -2.59 7.19 -13.02
N SER A 326 -3.77 7.13 -13.65
CA SER A 326 -3.93 6.84 -15.07
C SER A 326 -3.36 7.97 -15.95
N GLU A 327 -3.26 7.72 -17.25
CA GLU A 327 -2.85 8.77 -18.21
C GLU A 327 -3.76 9.99 -18.15
N GLU A 328 -5.06 9.81 -17.86
CA GLU A 328 -6.03 10.89 -17.68
C GLU A 328 -5.97 11.56 -16.29
N GLY A 329 -5.17 11.06 -15.33
CA GLY A 329 -5.05 11.60 -13.98
C GLY A 329 -6.07 11.10 -12.97
N LYS A 330 -6.74 9.99 -13.25
CA LYS A 330 -7.61 9.31 -12.30
C LYS A 330 -6.80 8.36 -11.42
N PRO A 331 -7.12 8.22 -10.12
CA PRO A 331 -6.43 7.27 -9.26
C PRO A 331 -6.68 5.84 -9.73
N THR A 332 -5.62 5.05 -9.85
CA THR A 332 -5.72 3.63 -10.18
C THR A 332 -6.06 2.79 -8.94
N ALA A 333 -6.22 1.49 -9.13
CA ALA A 333 -6.44 0.56 -8.02
C ALA A 333 -5.33 0.65 -6.95
N ILE A 334 -4.09 0.98 -7.33
CA ILE A 334 -2.94 1.10 -6.43
C ILE A 334 -3.23 2.06 -5.26
N MET A 335 -3.83 3.22 -5.54
CA MET A 335 -4.15 4.21 -4.49
C MET A 335 -5.19 3.73 -3.48
N ARG A 336 -5.97 2.69 -3.82
CA ARG A 336 -6.94 2.08 -2.90
C ARG A 336 -6.28 1.35 -1.73
N ALA A 337 -4.99 1.01 -1.82
CA ALA A 337 -4.24 0.44 -0.70
C ALA A 337 -4.27 1.31 0.57
N LEU A 338 -4.37 2.63 0.41
CA LEU A 338 -4.50 3.58 1.53
C LEU A 338 -5.86 3.45 2.24
N LEU A 339 -6.92 3.19 1.47
CA LEU A 339 -8.25 2.90 2.02
C LEU A 339 -8.26 1.56 2.75
N ASP A 340 -7.63 0.53 2.20
CA ASP A 340 -7.54 -0.79 2.82
C ASP A 340 -6.90 -0.72 4.20
N GLU A 341 -5.87 0.10 4.35
CA GLU A 341 -5.21 0.31 5.63
C GLU A 341 -6.12 1.02 6.65
N GLN A 342 -6.86 2.04 6.23
CA GLN A 342 -7.81 2.72 7.11
C GLN A 342 -8.95 1.81 7.58
N ILE A 343 -9.47 0.97 6.69
CA ILE A 343 -10.52 0.00 7.03
C ILE A 343 -10.00 -0.98 8.08
N ARG A 344 -8.79 -1.50 7.91
CA ARG A 344 -8.15 -2.38 8.92
C ARG A 344 -8.01 -1.72 10.28
N GLU A 345 -7.78 -0.41 10.30
CA GLU A 345 -7.69 0.37 11.54
C GLU A 345 -9.06 0.75 12.12
N GLY A 346 -10.15 0.32 11.50
CA GLY A 346 -11.51 0.70 11.87
C GLY A 346 -11.85 2.17 11.59
N ARG A 347 -11.07 2.84 10.73
CA ARG A 347 -11.30 4.22 10.30
C ARG A 347 -12.04 4.23 8.96
N MET A 348 -13.10 5.03 8.88
CA MET A 348 -13.99 5.05 7.71
C MET A 348 -13.99 6.40 6.99
N ASP A 349 -13.00 7.27 7.28
CA ASP A 349 -12.99 8.62 6.72
C ASP A 349 -12.83 8.62 5.20
N LEU A 350 -11.92 7.77 4.68
CA LEU A 350 -11.73 7.60 3.23
C LEU A 350 -12.86 6.83 2.56
N ALA A 351 -13.56 5.95 3.27
CA ALA A 351 -14.67 5.21 2.67
C ALA A 351 -15.78 6.13 2.14
N LYS A 352 -15.96 7.30 2.75
CA LYS A 352 -16.93 8.32 2.31
C LYS A 352 -16.54 8.97 0.95
N LEU A 353 -15.26 8.95 0.63
CA LEU A 353 -14.71 9.50 -0.61
C LEU A 353 -14.57 8.43 -1.70
N TYR A 354 -14.70 7.17 -1.32
CA TYR A 354 -14.52 6.04 -2.21
C TYR A 354 -15.70 5.84 -3.15
N ASP A 355 -15.42 5.47 -4.38
CA ASP A 355 -16.41 5.30 -5.45
C ASP A 355 -17.12 3.94 -5.43
N ARG A 356 -16.49 2.90 -4.83
CA ARG A 356 -17.07 1.57 -4.68
C ARG A 356 -17.77 1.41 -3.34
N LYS A 357 -18.82 0.59 -3.31
CA LYS A 357 -19.55 0.27 -2.08
C LYS A 357 -18.81 -0.77 -1.26
N LEU A 358 -18.84 -0.58 0.05
CA LEU A 358 -18.25 -1.46 1.04
C LEU A 358 -19.35 -2.11 1.88
N VAL A 359 -19.27 -3.43 2.05
CA VAL A 359 -20.19 -4.19 2.91
C VAL A 359 -19.38 -4.99 3.92
N LYS A 360 -19.73 -4.82 5.20
CA LYS A 360 -19.16 -5.59 6.29
C LYS A 360 -20.07 -6.78 6.60
N LEU A 361 -19.50 -7.96 6.62
CA LEU A 361 -20.10 -9.20 7.11
C LEU A 361 -19.59 -9.42 8.54
N GLN A 362 -20.43 -9.20 9.53
CA GLN A 362 -20.13 -9.53 10.93
C GLN A 362 -20.36 -11.02 11.12
N THR A 363 -19.33 -11.78 11.45
CA THR A 363 -19.47 -13.24 11.61
C THR A 363 -19.13 -13.68 13.04
N THR A 364 -19.47 -14.91 13.40
CA THR A 364 -19.07 -15.52 14.68
C THR A 364 -17.55 -15.70 14.81
N GLU A 365 -16.83 -15.64 13.68
CA GLU A 365 -15.37 -15.83 13.63
C GLU A 365 -14.59 -14.50 13.52
N GLY A 366 -15.29 -13.38 13.29
CA GLY A 366 -14.74 -12.04 13.10
C GLY A 366 -15.42 -11.29 11.95
N ASP A 367 -14.96 -10.08 11.67
CA ASP A 367 -15.52 -9.23 10.62
C ASP A 367 -14.78 -9.43 9.30
N ILE A 368 -15.54 -9.51 8.20
CA ILE A 368 -15.02 -9.51 6.83
C ILE A 368 -15.60 -8.29 6.13
N VAL A 369 -14.75 -7.44 5.54
CA VAL A 369 -15.19 -6.31 4.73
C VAL A 369 -14.90 -6.61 3.26
N VAL A 370 -15.92 -6.47 2.42
CA VAL A 370 -15.81 -6.63 0.98
C VAL A 370 -16.10 -5.32 0.26
N GLU A 371 -15.39 -5.03 -0.81
CA GLU A 371 -15.77 -4.02 -1.79
C GLU A 371 -16.57 -4.66 -2.92
N LEU A 372 -17.52 -3.90 -3.48
CA LEU A 372 -18.34 -4.33 -4.60
C LEU A 372 -17.91 -3.56 -5.87
N TYR A 373 -17.76 -4.27 -6.98
CA TYR A 373 -17.30 -3.70 -8.23
C TYR A 373 -18.42 -2.92 -8.94
N ASN A 374 -18.10 -1.70 -9.37
CA ASN A 374 -19.05 -0.87 -10.13
C ASN A 374 -19.31 -1.41 -11.53
N GLU A 375 -18.36 -2.16 -12.04
CA GLU A 375 -18.38 -2.78 -13.38
C GLU A 375 -19.35 -3.98 -13.48
N THR A 376 -19.82 -4.48 -12.33
CA THR A 376 -20.83 -5.55 -12.23
C THR A 376 -22.08 -5.04 -11.49
N PRO A 377 -22.80 -4.06 -12.07
CA PRO A 377 -23.85 -3.33 -11.35
C PRO A 377 -25.04 -4.18 -10.92
N LYS A 378 -25.45 -5.20 -11.70
CA LYS A 378 -26.57 -6.07 -11.33
C LYS A 378 -26.27 -6.86 -10.04
N HIS A 379 -25.08 -7.43 -9.94
CA HIS A 379 -24.65 -8.18 -8.75
C HIS A 379 -24.38 -7.25 -7.57
N ARG A 380 -23.72 -6.12 -7.81
CA ARG A 380 -23.49 -5.09 -6.79
C ARG A 380 -24.79 -4.63 -6.16
N ASP A 381 -25.75 -4.19 -6.97
CA ASP A 381 -26.98 -3.57 -6.49
C ASP A 381 -27.88 -4.60 -5.78
N ASN A 382 -27.91 -5.84 -6.27
CA ASN A 382 -28.59 -6.93 -5.60
C ASN A 382 -27.95 -7.27 -4.24
N PHE A 383 -26.63 -7.36 -4.15
CA PHE A 383 -25.96 -7.62 -2.88
C PHE A 383 -26.18 -6.48 -1.87
N LEU A 384 -26.20 -5.22 -2.33
CA LEU A 384 -26.56 -4.06 -1.50
C LEU A 384 -28.02 -4.14 -1.02
N ARG A 385 -28.95 -4.58 -1.86
CA ARG A 385 -30.34 -4.82 -1.48
C ARG A 385 -30.44 -5.86 -0.36
N LEU A 386 -29.79 -6.99 -0.51
CA LEU A 386 -29.76 -8.06 0.51
C LEU A 386 -29.18 -7.57 1.84
N ALA A 387 -28.10 -6.78 1.79
CA ALA A 387 -27.49 -6.18 2.98
C ALA A 387 -28.43 -5.17 3.66
N LYS A 388 -29.06 -4.27 2.90
CA LYS A 388 -29.98 -3.24 3.43
C LYS A 388 -31.27 -3.82 4.02
N THR A 389 -31.77 -4.89 3.44
CA THR A 389 -33.00 -5.57 3.92
C THR A 389 -32.75 -6.52 5.08
N GLY A 390 -31.49 -6.83 5.40
CA GLY A 390 -31.12 -7.87 6.38
C GLY A 390 -31.56 -9.28 5.96
N SER A 391 -31.81 -9.48 4.66
CA SER A 391 -32.33 -10.75 4.16
C SER A 391 -31.39 -11.93 4.40
N LEU A 392 -30.09 -11.67 4.51
CA LEU A 392 -29.07 -12.68 4.79
C LEU A 392 -28.55 -12.64 6.23
N ASP A 393 -29.07 -11.76 7.09
CA ASP A 393 -28.68 -11.74 8.50
C ASP A 393 -29.04 -13.07 9.17
N SER A 394 -28.15 -13.55 10.01
CA SER A 394 -28.24 -14.84 10.70
C SER A 394 -28.14 -16.10 9.81
N THR A 395 -27.75 -15.98 8.53
CA THR A 395 -27.44 -17.14 7.68
C THR A 395 -26.08 -17.75 8.01
N LEU A 396 -25.81 -18.95 7.50
CA LEU A 396 -24.54 -19.65 7.69
C LEU A 396 -23.64 -19.55 6.46
N PHE A 397 -22.32 -19.69 6.68
CA PHE A 397 -21.47 -20.27 5.67
C PHE A 397 -21.76 -21.77 5.62
N HIS A 398 -22.77 -22.14 4.81
CA HIS A 398 -23.35 -23.48 4.79
C HIS A 398 -22.52 -24.50 4.01
N ARG A 399 -21.56 -24.04 3.22
CA ARG A 399 -20.63 -24.90 2.47
C ARG A 399 -19.21 -24.33 2.53
N VAL A 400 -18.31 -25.08 3.14
CA VAL A 400 -16.91 -24.70 3.33
C VAL A 400 -16.04 -25.84 2.83
N ILE A 401 -15.15 -25.54 1.87
CA ILE A 401 -14.20 -26.52 1.35
C ILE A 401 -12.79 -25.93 1.52
N LYS A 402 -12.01 -26.61 2.32
CA LYS A 402 -10.63 -26.24 2.61
C LYS A 402 -9.82 -26.10 1.31
N ASP A 403 -8.96 -25.09 1.25
CA ASP A 403 -8.13 -24.76 0.09
C ASP A 403 -8.92 -24.44 -1.18
N PHE A 404 -10.22 -24.12 -1.06
CA PHE A 404 -11.08 -23.80 -2.18
C PHE A 404 -11.89 -22.53 -1.94
N MET A 405 -12.95 -22.58 -1.11
CA MET A 405 -13.84 -21.42 -0.88
C MET A 405 -14.71 -21.58 0.37
N ILE A 406 -15.33 -20.48 0.79
CA ILE A 406 -16.44 -20.45 1.75
C ILE A 406 -17.70 -19.90 1.06
N GLN A 407 -18.85 -20.57 1.20
CA GLN A 407 -20.11 -20.22 0.53
C GLN A 407 -21.23 -19.99 1.54
N GLY A 408 -21.97 -18.89 1.34
CA GLY A 408 -23.13 -18.50 2.13
C GLY A 408 -24.31 -18.05 1.27
N GLY A 409 -25.34 -17.48 1.90
CA GLY A 409 -26.47 -16.85 1.19
C GLY A 409 -27.72 -17.74 1.01
N ASP A 410 -27.76 -18.91 1.63
CA ASP A 410 -28.98 -19.74 1.72
C ASP A 410 -29.85 -19.25 2.88
N PRO A 411 -31.08 -18.75 2.63
CA PRO A 411 -31.97 -18.25 3.67
C PRO A 411 -32.45 -19.34 4.65
N ASP A 412 -32.55 -20.60 4.22
CA ASP A 412 -32.99 -21.71 5.08
C ASP A 412 -31.95 -22.05 6.14
N SER A 413 -30.72 -21.65 5.94
CA SER A 413 -29.64 -21.83 6.91
C SER A 413 -29.83 -21.03 8.21
N LYS A 414 -30.74 -20.05 8.26
CA LYS A 414 -31.08 -19.30 9.48
C LYS A 414 -31.60 -20.19 10.60
N THR A 415 -32.41 -21.15 10.24
CA THR A 415 -33.13 -22.07 11.17
C THR A 415 -32.68 -23.51 11.01
N ALA A 416 -31.57 -23.74 10.34
CA ALA A 416 -31.06 -25.07 10.05
C ALA A 416 -30.80 -25.88 11.33
N SER A 417 -31.22 -27.16 11.32
CA SER A 417 -30.94 -28.10 12.39
C SER A 417 -29.44 -28.34 12.54
N TYR A 418 -29.00 -28.83 13.69
CA TYR A 418 -27.64 -29.29 13.93
C TYR A 418 -27.22 -30.33 12.87
N THR A 419 -25.97 -30.28 12.44
CA THR A 419 -25.37 -31.26 11.53
C THR A 419 -24.28 -32.08 12.23
N SER A 420 -24.00 -33.28 11.72
CA SER A 420 -22.89 -34.11 12.17
C SER A 420 -22.30 -34.90 11.00
N LYS A 421 -21.12 -35.51 11.20
CA LYS A 421 -20.50 -36.37 10.19
C LYS A 421 -21.40 -37.55 9.76
N ASP A 422 -22.12 -38.12 10.73
CA ASP A 422 -22.97 -39.30 10.51
C ASP A 422 -24.38 -38.94 10.04
N ASN A 423 -24.82 -37.71 10.27
CA ASN A 423 -26.15 -37.22 9.88
C ASN A 423 -26.06 -35.77 9.35
N PRO A 424 -25.56 -35.58 8.12
CA PRO A 424 -25.41 -34.27 7.52
C PRO A 424 -26.77 -33.67 7.15
N THR A 425 -26.93 -32.36 7.40
CA THR A 425 -28.16 -31.61 7.05
C THR A 425 -27.94 -30.89 5.73
N PRO A 426 -28.66 -31.22 4.65
CA PRO A 426 -28.53 -30.53 3.36
C PRO A 426 -28.94 -29.06 3.44
N LEU A 427 -28.14 -28.19 2.83
CA LEU A 427 -28.39 -26.76 2.64
C LEU A 427 -27.86 -26.33 1.26
N GLY A 428 -28.20 -25.12 0.83
CA GLY A 428 -27.71 -24.55 -0.43
C GLY A 428 -28.69 -24.70 -1.59
N SER A 429 -29.95 -25.11 -1.34
CA SER A 429 -30.98 -25.22 -2.37
C SER A 429 -31.92 -24.01 -2.47
N SER A 430 -31.93 -23.14 -1.46
CA SER A 430 -32.81 -21.98 -1.40
C SER A 430 -32.12 -20.67 -1.70
N VAL A 431 -32.88 -19.70 -2.22
CA VAL A 431 -32.42 -18.34 -2.52
C VAL A 431 -33.41 -17.32 -1.98
N VAL A 432 -32.91 -16.11 -1.69
CA VAL A 432 -33.76 -14.92 -1.48
C VAL A 432 -34.10 -14.38 -2.86
N PRO A 433 -35.35 -14.33 -3.29
CA PRO A 433 -35.74 -13.83 -4.60
C PRO A 433 -35.30 -12.36 -4.81
N GLY A 434 -35.10 -11.97 -6.06
CA GLY A 434 -34.90 -10.59 -6.46
C GLY A 434 -36.18 -9.74 -6.28
N GLU A 435 -36.12 -8.47 -6.69
CA GLU A 435 -37.20 -7.50 -6.47
C GLU A 435 -38.52 -7.89 -7.18
N ASN A 436 -38.41 -8.55 -8.32
CA ASN A 436 -39.57 -8.99 -9.11
C ASN A 436 -39.86 -10.51 -8.96
N GLY A 437 -39.30 -11.15 -7.95
CA GLY A 437 -39.46 -12.57 -7.70
C GLY A 437 -38.54 -13.49 -8.50
N GLU A 438 -37.56 -12.95 -9.23
CA GLU A 438 -36.56 -13.75 -9.94
C GLU A 438 -35.60 -14.48 -8.97
N GLU A 439 -35.19 -15.68 -9.33
CA GLU A 439 -34.22 -16.48 -8.56
C GLU A 439 -32.79 -16.38 -9.14
N HIS A 440 -32.66 -15.77 -10.31
CA HIS A 440 -31.39 -15.68 -11.02
C HIS A 440 -31.10 -14.26 -11.54
N ILE A 441 -29.82 -13.91 -11.59
CA ILE A 441 -29.27 -12.69 -12.18
C ILE A 441 -28.50 -13.05 -13.43
N ASP A 442 -28.67 -12.29 -14.52
CA ASP A 442 -27.83 -12.47 -15.71
C ASP A 442 -26.36 -12.29 -15.38
N ALA A 443 -25.51 -13.13 -15.92
CA ALA A 443 -24.09 -13.11 -15.68
C ALA A 443 -23.43 -11.78 -16.08
N GLU A 444 -22.47 -11.30 -15.28
CA GLU A 444 -21.60 -10.16 -15.54
C GLU A 444 -20.13 -10.62 -15.46
N ILE A 445 -19.76 -11.56 -16.34
CA ILE A 445 -18.42 -12.17 -16.37
C ILE A 445 -17.46 -11.26 -17.12
N LEU A 446 -16.64 -10.50 -16.40
CA LEU A 446 -15.68 -9.55 -16.94
C LEU A 446 -14.25 -10.10 -16.83
N TYR A 447 -14.04 -11.29 -17.37
CA TYR A 447 -12.73 -11.92 -17.44
C TYR A 447 -11.94 -11.36 -18.66
N PRO A 448 -10.64 -11.08 -18.57
CA PRO A 448 -9.71 -11.30 -17.45
C PRO A 448 -9.59 -10.10 -16.48
N GLN A 449 -10.44 -9.09 -16.57
CA GLN A 449 -10.41 -7.93 -15.68
C GLN A 449 -10.63 -8.34 -14.22
N PHE A 450 -11.59 -9.22 -13.98
CA PHE A 450 -11.86 -9.82 -12.67
C PHE A 450 -11.80 -11.33 -12.77
N PHE A 451 -11.13 -11.96 -11.83
CA PHE A 451 -10.88 -13.41 -11.82
C PHE A 451 -10.83 -13.94 -10.38
N HIS A 452 -10.81 -15.26 -10.22
CA HIS A 452 -10.98 -15.95 -8.94
C HIS A 452 -9.67 -16.00 -8.12
N LYS A 453 -9.02 -14.85 -7.92
CA LYS A 453 -7.91 -14.73 -6.97
C LYS A 453 -8.39 -14.99 -5.53
N ARG A 454 -7.46 -15.26 -4.60
CA ARG A 454 -7.80 -15.38 -3.18
C ARG A 454 -8.53 -14.14 -2.68
N GLY A 455 -9.66 -14.34 -1.98
CA GLY A 455 -10.50 -13.25 -1.47
C GLY A 455 -11.47 -12.66 -2.49
N ALA A 456 -11.55 -13.19 -3.72
CA ALA A 456 -12.57 -12.74 -4.66
C ALA A 456 -13.98 -13.10 -4.15
N LEU A 457 -14.92 -12.14 -4.22
CA LEU A 457 -16.34 -12.31 -3.92
C LEU A 457 -17.08 -12.64 -5.22
N CYS A 458 -17.68 -13.81 -5.26
CA CYS A 458 -18.26 -14.39 -6.46
C CYS A 458 -19.69 -14.85 -6.24
N ALA A 459 -20.49 -14.81 -7.30
CA ALA A 459 -21.86 -15.32 -7.26
C ALA A 459 -21.89 -16.84 -7.53
N ALA A 460 -22.59 -17.58 -6.69
CA ALA A 460 -22.85 -19.00 -6.94
C ALA A 460 -23.88 -19.17 -8.07
N ARG A 461 -23.89 -20.33 -8.71
CA ARG A 461 -24.83 -20.69 -9.78
C ARG A 461 -24.97 -22.20 -9.91
N ASP A 462 -26.00 -22.61 -10.62
CA ASP A 462 -26.23 -24.01 -10.99
C ASP A 462 -25.20 -24.48 -12.05
N GLY A 463 -25.02 -25.79 -12.19
CA GLY A 463 -24.11 -26.41 -13.12
C GLY A 463 -24.45 -26.11 -14.59
N ASP A 464 -23.47 -26.23 -15.48
CA ASP A 464 -23.57 -25.84 -16.90
C ASP A 464 -24.69 -26.56 -17.65
N ASP A 465 -24.99 -27.81 -17.30
CA ASP A 465 -26.06 -28.60 -17.91
C ASP A 465 -27.47 -28.03 -17.61
N GLN A 466 -27.65 -27.43 -16.44
CA GLN A 466 -28.92 -26.83 -16.01
C GLN A 466 -28.98 -25.34 -16.29
N ASN A 467 -27.82 -24.71 -16.41
CA ASN A 467 -27.67 -23.26 -16.55
C ASN A 467 -26.63 -22.87 -17.63
N PRO A 468 -26.93 -23.15 -18.90
CA PRO A 468 -26.01 -22.87 -20.01
C PRO A 468 -25.77 -21.37 -20.25
N GLN A 469 -26.55 -20.48 -19.63
CA GLN A 469 -26.39 -19.02 -19.69
C GLN A 469 -25.54 -18.47 -18.56
N PHE A 470 -25.00 -19.32 -17.68
CA PHE A 470 -24.21 -18.94 -16.50
C PHE A 470 -24.87 -17.91 -15.58
N LYS A 471 -26.22 -17.90 -15.50
CA LYS A 471 -26.95 -17.00 -14.62
C LYS A 471 -26.58 -17.27 -13.17
N SER A 472 -26.43 -16.22 -12.40
CA SER A 472 -26.05 -16.28 -11.00
C SER A 472 -27.27 -16.41 -10.08
N SER A 473 -27.10 -17.05 -8.92
CA SER A 473 -28.06 -17.01 -7.82
C SER A 473 -28.31 -15.57 -7.34
N THR A 474 -29.55 -15.26 -6.97
CA THR A 474 -29.91 -13.95 -6.39
C THR A 474 -29.41 -13.76 -4.96
N SER A 475 -28.99 -14.79 -4.24
CA SER A 475 -28.52 -14.62 -2.86
C SER A 475 -27.29 -15.42 -2.49
N GLN A 476 -27.02 -16.54 -3.15
CA GLN A 476 -25.87 -17.35 -2.80
C GLN A 476 -24.57 -16.80 -3.40
N PHE A 477 -23.58 -16.66 -2.56
CA PHE A 477 -22.25 -16.12 -2.90
C PHE A 477 -21.16 -16.99 -2.28
N TYR A 478 -19.95 -16.87 -2.80
CA TYR A 478 -18.78 -17.50 -2.20
C TYR A 478 -17.58 -16.56 -2.21
N ILE A 479 -16.66 -16.77 -1.27
CA ILE A 479 -15.37 -16.10 -1.19
C ILE A 479 -14.30 -17.15 -1.46
N THR A 480 -13.46 -16.91 -2.45
CA THR A 480 -12.41 -17.84 -2.88
C THR A 480 -11.24 -17.84 -1.88
N TRP A 481 -10.63 -19.01 -1.70
CA TRP A 481 -9.36 -19.15 -0.99
C TRP A 481 -8.28 -19.71 -1.90
N GLY A 482 -8.47 -20.93 -2.41
CA GLY A 482 -7.50 -21.63 -3.23
C GLY A 482 -6.24 -22.03 -2.47
N LYS A 483 -5.33 -22.71 -3.13
CA LYS A 483 -4.02 -23.09 -2.59
C LYS A 483 -2.91 -22.88 -3.60
N TRP A 484 -1.69 -22.85 -3.10
CA TRP A 484 -0.49 -22.84 -3.92
C TRP A 484 0.22 -24.21 -3.87
N PRO A 485 0.82 -24.71 -4.95
CA PRO A 485 0.68 -24.17 -6.31
C PRO A 485 -0.72 -24.36 -6.86
N VAL A 486 -1.18 -23.43 -7.73
CA VAL A 486 -2.46 -23.57 -8.42
C VAL A 486 -2.43 -24.77 -9.36
N GLN A 487 -3.56 -25.45 -9.52
CA GLN A 487 -3.62 -26.62 -10.38
C GLN A 487 -3.46 -26.22 -11.85
N LYS A 488 -2.28 -26.50 -12.42
CA LYS A 488 -1.99 -26.29 -13.84
C LYS A 488 -2.94 -27.12 -14.71
N GLY A 489 -3.41 -26.52 -15.80
CA GLY A 489 -4.21 -27.20 -16.81
C GLY A 489 -5.72 -27.07 -16.67
N LYS A 490 -6.22 -26.38 -15.65
CA LYS A 490 -7.67 -26.12 -15.48
C LYS A 490 -8.07 -24.66 -15.73
N SER A 491 -7.12 -23.71 -15.82
CA SER A 491 -7.44 -22.37 -16.32
C SER A 491 -7.41 -22.38 -17.84
N PRO A 492 -8.47 -21.97 -18.53
CA PRO A 492 -8.48 -21.87 -19.98
C PRO A 492 -7.63 -20.70 -20.51
N TYR A 493 -7.02 -19.89 -19.65
CA TYR A 493 -6.47 -18.58 -20.02
C TYR A 493 -5.05 -18.38 -19.48
N LYS A 494 -4.14 -18.15 -20.42
CA LYS A 494 -2.70 -18.03 -20.17
C LYS A 494 -2.35 -16.81 -19.29
N GLU A 495 -3.07 -15.71 -19.48
CA GLU A 495 -2.82 -14.44 -18.78
C GLU A 495 -3.03 -14.56 -17.26
N CYS A 496 -4.00 -15.36 -16.83
CA CYS A 496 -4.21 -15.59 -15.41
C CYS A 496 -3.19 -16.55 -14.80
N LEU A 497 -2.67 -17.50 -15.58
CA LEU A 497 -1.59 -18.36 -15.10
C LEU A 497 -0.33 -17.54 -14.82
N GLU A 498 -0.02 -16.53 -15.65
CA GLU A 498 1.08 -15.61 -15.41
C GLU A 498 0.90 -14.84 -14.11
N TYR A 499 -0.34 -14.43 -13.78
CA TYR A 499 -0.64 -13.81 -12.49
C TYR A 499 -0.41 -14.77 -11.32
N TYR A 500 -1.04 -15.94 -11.37
CA TYR A 500 -0.92 -16.90 -10.28
C TYR A 500 0.52 -17.40 -10.08
N GLU A 501 1.27 -17.63 -11.17
CA GLU A 501 2.65 -18.11 -11.11
C GLU A 501 3.65 -17.02 -10.75
N GLY A 502 3.55 -15.84 -11.35
CA GLY A 502 4.50 -14.74 -11.16
C GLY A 502 4.48 -14.17 -9.75
N TYR A 503 3.35 -14.26 -9.05
CA TYR A 503 3.18 -13.69 -7.71
C TYR A 503 2.95 -14.75 -6.62
N GLN A 504 3.04 -16.04 -6.97
CA GLN A 504 2.71 -17.15 -6.06
C GLN A 504 1.36 -16.96 -5.36
N GLN A 505 0.41 -16.33 -6.06
CA GLN A 505 -0.93 -16.06 -5.53
C GLN A 505 -1.81 -17.30 -5.56
N CYS A 506 -2.60 -17.45 -4.52
CA CYS A 506 -3.61 -18.50 -4.44
C CYS A 506 -4.92 -18.04 -5.06
N GLY A 507 -5.67 -18.98 -5.57
CA GLY A 507 -6.98 -18.75 -6.17
C GLY A 507 -7.58 -20.02 -6.74
N THR A 508 -8.67 -19.87 -7.50
CA THR A 508 -9.41 -20.98 -8.08
C THR A 508 -9.58 -20.80 -9.60
N PRO A 509 -8.45 -20.83 -10.37
CA PRO A 509 -8.44 -20.45 -11.78
C PRO A 509 -9.35 -21.29 -12.69
N TRP A 510 -9.77 -22.49 -12.27
CA TRP A 510 -10.70 -23.32 -13.00
C TRP A 510 -12.14 -22.78 -13.02
N LEU A 511 -12.45 -21.73 -12.24
CA LEU A 511 -13.73 -21.03 -12.25
C LEU A 511 -13.70 -19.77 -13.13
N ASP A 512 -12.51 -19.35 -13.58
CA ASP A 512 -12.34 -18.14 -14.39
C ASP A 512 -13.13 -18.24 -15.70
N GLY A 513 -13.80 -17.14 -16.07
CA GLY A 513 -14.66 -17.10 -17.26
C GLY A 513 -15.97 -17.86 -17.14
N GLY A 514 -16.23 -18.56 -16.02
CA GLY A 514 -17.45 -19.35 -15.81
C GLY A 514 -18.41 -18.80 -14.74
N TYR A 515 -17.93 -17.85 -13.90
CA TYR A 515 -18.70 -17.27 -12.79
C TYR A 515 -18.47 -15.76 -12.71
N THR A 516 -19.48 -15.01 -12.24
CA THR A 516 -19.34 -13.58 -12.01
C THR A 516 -18.56 -13.31 -10.74
N VAL A 517 -17.44 -12.61 -10.87
CA VAL A 517 -16.69 -12.00 -9.78
C VAL A 517 -17.17 -10.56 -9.64
N PHE A 518 -17.78 -10.21 -8.52
CA PHE A 518 -18.41 -8.89 -8.36
C PHE A 518 -17.87 -8.07 -7.18
N GLY A 519 -16.81 -8.54 -6.54
CA GLY A 519 -16.14 -7.87 -5.45
C GLY A 519 -14.91 -8.61 -4.95
N GLN A 520 -14.33 -8.10 -3.88
CA GLN A 520 -13.20 -8.74 -3.19
C GLN A 520 -13.17 -8.39 -1.70
N VAL A 521 -12.53 -9.23 -0.91
CA VAL A 521 -12.22 -8.94 0.49
C VAL A 521 -11.15 -7.87 0.58
N VAL A 522 -11.41 -6.79 1.31
CA VAL A 522 -10.46 -5.71 1.60
C VAL A 522 -9.97 -5.72 3.04
N SER A 523 -10.70 -6.39 3.94
CA SER A 523 -10.29 -6.65 5.33
C SER A 523 -10.89 -7.95 5.84
N GLY A 524 -10.21 -8.66 6.74
CA GLY A 524 -10.69 -9.91 7.32
C GLY A 524 -10.34 -11.15 6.49
N LEU A 525 -9.28 -11.11 5.67
CA LEU A 525 -8.81 -12.28 4.94
C LEU A 525 -8.32 -13.40 5.87
N ASP A 526 -7.81 -13.05 7.05
CA ASP A 526 -7.46 -13.97 8.13
C ASP A 526 -8.68 -14.64 8.75
N VAL A 527 -9.83 -13.94 8.78
CA VAL A 527 -11.13 -14.52 9.19
C VAL A 527 -11.61 -15.54 8.15
N VAL A 528 -11.46 -15.21 6.85
CA VAL A 528 -11.75 -16.18 5.77
C VAL A 528 -10.86 -17.41 5.89
N ASP A 529 -9.57 -17.25 6.20
CA ASP A 529 -8.64 -18.38 6.44
C ASP A 529 -9.11 -19.25 7.61
N LYS A 530 -9.49 -18.63 8.71
CA LYS A 530 -10.01 -19.36 9.88
C LYS A 530 -11.27 -20.17 9.52
N ILE A 531 -12.20 -19.58 8.78
CA ILE A 531 -13.44 -20.23 8.39
C ILE A 531 -13.17 -21.40 7.43
N GLN A 532 -12.32 -21.22 6.40
CA GLN A 532 -12.04 -22.26 5.41
C GLN A 532 -11.32 -23.49 5.99
N GLN A 533 -10.76 -23.36 7.20
CA GLN A 533 -10.13 -24.46 7.93
C GLN A 533 -11.09 -25.23 8.84
N SER A 534 -12.37 -24.86 8.91
CA SER A 534 -13.37 -25.53 9.74
C SER A 534 -13.49 -27.01 9.38
N GLU A 535 -13.66 -27.86 10.40
CA GLU A 535 -14.10 -29.24 10.18
C GLU A 535 -15.53 -29.29 9.67
N THR A 536 -15.78 -30.12 8.66
CA THR A 536 -17.06 -30.20 7.98
C THR A 536 -17.66 -31.61 8.02
N ASP A 537 -18.99 -31.68 7.80
CA ASP A 537 -19.72 -32.91 7.54
C ASP A 537 -19.50 -33.43 6.10
N GLY A 538 -20.22 -34.53 5.74
CA GLY A 538 -20.13 -35.13 4.41
C GLY A 538 -20.68 -34.27 3.26
N LEU A 539 -21.43 -33.20 3.56
CA LEU A 539 -21.95 -32.21 2.61
C LEU A 539 -21.18 -30.89 2.63
N SER A 540 -20.03 -30.86 3.31
CA SER A 540 -19.14 -29.68 3.44
C SER A 540 -19.70 -28.55 4.32
N ARG A 541 -20.69 -28.78 5.17
CA ARG A 541 -21.15 -27.81 6.17
C ARG A 541 -20.23 -27.88 7.39
N PRO A 542 -19.78 -26.73 7.95
CA PRO A 542 -19.04 -26.71 9.21
C PRO A 542 -19.77 -27.43 10.33
N LEU A 543 -19.06 -28.29 11.08
CA LEU A 543 -19.62 -29.01 12.24
C LEU A 543 -20.01 -28.06 13.38
N ILE A 544 -19.26 -26.96 13.51
CA ILE A 544 -19.58 -25.79 14.33
C ILE A 544 -20.06 -24.71 13.39
N ASP A 545 -21.31 -24.33 13.50
CA ASP A 545 -21.91 -23.32 12.61
C ASP A 545 -21.16 -22.02 12.62
N VAL A 546 -20.70 -21.58 11.46
CA VAL A 546 -20.16 -20.25 11.23
C VAL A 546 -21.28 -19.37 10.70
N ARG A 547 -21.75 -18.44 11.55
CA ARG A 547 -22.92 -17.61 11.28
C ARG A 547 -22.52 -16.21 10.86
N ILE A 548 -23.17 -15.69 9.82
CA ILE A 548 -23.12 -14.29 9.43
C ILE A 548 -24.20 -13.56 10.23
N LEU A 549 -23.79 -12.86 11.28
CA LEU A 549 -24.70 -12.20 12.23
C LEU A 549 -25.43 -11.03 11.56
N LYS A 550 -24.71 -10.26 10.75
CA LYS A 550 -25.24 -9.06 10.10
C LYS A 550 -24.44 -8.70 8.84
N PHE A 551 -25.15 -8.17 7.85
CA PHE A 551 -24.58 -7.43 6.72
C PHE A 551 -24.76 -5.93 6.96
N GLU A 552 -23.71 -5.13 6.84
CA GLU A 552 -23.73 -3.68 7.07
C GLU A 552 -23.08 -2.93 5.91
N VAL A 553 -23.85 -2.06 5.24
CA VAL A 553 -23.30 -1.17 4.20
C VAL A 553 -22.57 -0.02 4.89
N LEU A 554 -21.29 0.20 4.56
CA LEU A 554 -20.40 1.14 5.27
C LEU A 554 -20.37 2.54 4.64
N ASN A 555 -20.74 2.70 3.34
CA ASN A 555 -20.69 3.99 2.63
C ASN A 555 -21.82 4.16 1.60
#